data_ad64afee250b71cd9aec47839299f29e
#
_entry.id   ad64afee250b71cd9aec47839299f29e
#
_cell.length_a   1.000
_cell.length_b   1.000
_cell.length_c   1.000
_cell.angle_alpha   90.00
_cell.angle_beta   90.00
_cell.angle_gamma   90.00
#
_symmetry.space_group_name_H-M   'P 1'
#
loop_
_entity.id
_entity.type
_entity.pdbx_description
1 polymer ?
#
loop_
_entity_poly.entity_id
_entity_poly.type
_entity_poly.pdbx_seq_one_letter_code
_entity_poly.pdbx_strand_id
1 'polypeptide(L)'
;MSTNNILSPANGGPVIVPSQDIVLGLYYMTAERSFEKGEGMSFCAPWEVESAHDAGVVSLHARVKVRMPDGHTYNTTPGRVLVSDILPEKLSFDFVNCVLTKKNIARLVGAAYRDCGIKATVILCDRLKDMGYEFATRAGVTIGVKDLTIPESKKHILAASQAEVDDIEHQYRDGIITRTEKYNKVVDVWTKATQDVSAEMNKEISTDILTDPRSEEHTSELQ
;
A
#
# COMPACT_ATOMS: atom_id res chain seq x y z
N MET A 1 -7.11 0.21 23.61
CA MET A 1 -8.42 0.57 23.02
C MET A 1 -9.42 -0.50 23.39
N SER A 2 -10.68 -0.17 23.61
CA SER A 2 -11.71 -1.18 23.86
C SER A 2 -11.92 -2.01 22.59
N THR A 3 -11.85 -3.35 22.72
CA THR A 3 -12.08 -4.31 21.66
C THR A 3 -13.47 -4.20 21.00
N ASN A 4 -14.37 -3.44 21.61
CA ASN A 4 -15.73 -3.22 21.12
C ASN A 4 -15.88 -1.99 20.21
N ASN A 5 -14.85 -1.14 20.12
CA ASN A 5 -14.93 0.10 19.31
C ASN A 5 -14.30 -0.11 17.92
N ILE A 6 -14.94 -0.94 17.10
CA ILE A 6 -14.45 -1.31 15.76
C ILE A 6 -14.78 -0.23 14.74
N LEU A 7 -15.96 0.39 14.82
CA LEU A 7 -16.42 1.41 13.91
C LEU A 7 -16.38 2.80 14.53
N SER A 8 -16.01 3.79 13.74
CA SER A 8 -16.09 5.21 14.12
C SER A 8 -17.54 5.68 14.18
N PRO A 9 -17.99 6.30 15.28
CA PRO A 9 -19.33 6.85 15.35
C PRO A 9 -19.55 8.06 14.42
N ALA A 10 -18.47 8.70 13.95
CA ALA A 10 -18.55 9.87 13.10
C ALA A 10 -18.94 9.56 11.64
N ASN A 11 -18.39 8.46 11.08
CA ASN A 11 -18.55 8.12 9.68
C ASN A 11 -18.85 6.62 9.42
N GLY A 12 -19.00 5.81 10.47
CA GLY A 12 -19.26 4.39 10.34
C GLY A 12 -18.11 3.57 9.71
N GLY A 13 -16.96 4.19 9.48
CA GLY A 13 -15.78 3.49 8.97
C GLY A 13 -15.04 2.71 10.06
N PRO A 14 -14.30 1.65 9.70
CA PRO A 14 -13.52 0.89 10.68
C PRO A 14 -12.40 1.76 11.28
N VAL A 15 -12.30 1.78 12.62
CA VAL A 15 -11.21 2.43 13.38
C VAL A 15 -10.02 1.50 13.50
N ILE A 16 -10.29 0.19 13.69
CA ILE A 16 -9.26 -0.85 13.82
C ILE A 16 -8.89 -1.30 12.41
N VAL A 17 -7.99 -0.56 11.77
CA VAL A 17 -7.42 -0.92 10.46
C VAL A 17 -5.91 -1.07 10.62
N PRO A 18 -5.34 -2.19 10.16
CA PRO A 18 -3.90 -2.34 10.08
C PRO A 18 -3.22 -1.15 9.40
N SER A 19 -2.02 -0.78 9.87
CA SER A 19 -1.27 0.36 9.37
C SER A 19 0.23 0.07 9.35
N GLN A 20 1.01 0.94 8.72
CA GLN A 20 2.48 0.88 8.68
C GLN A 20 3.00 -0.48 8.16
N ASP A 21 3.85 -1.16 8.92
CA ASP A 21 4.53 -2.39 8.52
C ASP A 21 3.58 -3.54 8.22
N ILE A 22 2.43 -3.59 8.89
CA ILE A 22 1.41 -4.60 8.63
C ILE A 22 0.88 -4.46 7.20
N VAL A 23 0.58 -3.23 6.78
CA VAL A 23 0.11 -2.95 5.41
C VAL A 23 1.21 -3.26 4.40
N LEU A 24 2.47 -2.93 4.73
CA LEU A 24 3.62 -3.22 3.86
C LEU A 24 3.78 -4.73 3.63
N GLY A 25 3.71 -5.54 4.71
CA GLY A 25 3.80 -6.99 4.60
C GLY A 25 2.65 -7.61 3.82
N LEU A 26 1.41 -7.16 4.04
CA LEU A 26 0.24 -7.62 3.29
C LEU A 26 0.29 -7.17 1.81
N TYR A 27 0.79 -5.96 1.55
CA TYR A 27 1.03 -5.48 0.18
C TYR A 27 2.05 -6.36 -0.54
N TYR A 28 3.22 -6.58 0.08
CA TYR A 28 4.26 -7.44 -0.46
C TYR A 28 3.72 -8.84 -0.77
N MET A 29 3.02 -9.47 0.17
CA MET A 29 2.47 -10.81 0.03
C MET A 29 1.47 -10.93 -1.13
N THR A 30 0.63 -9.90 -1.35
CA THR A 30 -0.44 -9.92 -2.35
C THR A 30 -0.06 -9.26 -3.67
N ALA A 31 1.16 -8.73 -3.77
CA ALA A 31 1.71 -8.19 -5.02
C ALA A 31 1.86 -9.32 -6.05
N GLU A 32 1.73 -8.95 -7.32
CA GLU A 32 1.85 -9.86 -8.45
C GLU A 32 3.06 -9.46 -9.27
N ARG A 33 3.85 -10.44 -9.68
CA ARG A 33 5.01 -10.24 -10.56
C ARG A 33 4.92 -11.19 -11.74
N SER A 34 5.28 -10.69 -12.92
CA SER A 34 5.37 -11.51 -14.14
C SER A 34 6.71 -12.23 -14.19
N PHE A 35 6.73 -13.36 -14.88
CA PHE A 35 7.93 -14.18 -15.10
C PHE A 35 8.52 -14.82 -13.83
N GLU A 36 7.70 -14.98 -12.81
CA GLU A 36 8.10 -15.66 -11.58
C GLU A 36 8.03 -17.18 -11.72
N LYS A 37 8.83 -17.88 -10.89
CA LYS A 37 8.87 -19.35 -10.86
C LYS A 37 7.49 -19.93 -10.59
N GLY A 38 7.04 -20.86 -11.44
CA GLY A 38 5.74 -21.52 -11.32
C GLY A 38 4.58 -20.75 -11.94
N GLU A 39 4.83 -19.68 -12.72
CA GLU A 39 3.79 -18.94 -13.40
C GLU A 39 2.97 -19.84 -14.36
N GLY A 40 1.66 -19.68 -14.36
CA GLY A 40 0.73 -20.45 -15.21
C GLY A 40 0.33 -21.80 -14.67
N MET A 41 0.88 -22.26 -13.55
CA MET A 41 0.46 -23.52 -12.92
C MET A 41 -0.98 -23.46 -12.44
N SER A 42 -1.64 -24.63 -12.47
CA SER A 42 -3.03 -24.79 -12.05
C SER A 42 -3.12 -25.79 -10.90
N PHE A 43 -3.86 -25.42 -9.86
CA PHE A 43 -4.04 -26.19 -8.64
C PHE A 43 -5.52 -26.49 -8.40
N CYS A 44 -5.80 -27.68 -7.89
CA CYS A 44 -7.17 -28.13 -7.63
C CYS A 44 -7.69 -27.65 -6.26
N ALA A 45 -6.79 -27.26 -5.36
CA ALA A 45 -7.16 -26.80 -4.02
C ALA A 45 -6.15 -25.82 -3.44
N PRO A 46 -6.55 -24.94 -2.49
CA PRO A 46 -5.64 -23.98 -1.83
C PRO A 46 -4.45 -24.63 -1.14
N TRP A 47 -4.63 -25.75 -0.46
CA TRP A 47 -3.56 -26.47 0.25
C TRP A 47 -2.46 -27.01 -0.68
N GLU A 48 -2.77 -27.29 -1.95
CA GLU A 48 -1.76 -27.68 -2.94
C GLU A 48 -0.83 -26.50 -3.27
N VAL A 49 -1.36 -25.28 -3.31
CA VAL A 49 -0.59 -24.05 -3.54
C VAL A 49 0.37 -23.81 -2.38
N GLU A 50 -0.09 -23.98 -1.14
CA GLU A 50 0.72 -23.84 0.06
C GLU A 50 1.88 -24.85 0.05
N SER A 51 1.56 -26.13 -0.21
CA SER A 51 2.56 -27.18 -0.30
C SER A 51 3.58 -26.93 -1.42
N ALA A 52 3.13 -26.44 -2.58
CA ALA A 52 4.01 -26.12 -3.70
C ALA A 52 4.89 -24.89 -3.40
N HIS A 53 4.37 -23.92 -2.67
CA HIS A 53 5.13 -22.76 -2.21
C HIS A 53 6.20 -23.17 -1.19
N ASP A 54 5.85 -23.96 -0.20
CA ASP A 54 6.77 -24.46 0.83
C ASP A 54 7.89 -25.34 0.24
N ALA A 55 7.55 -26.12 -0.79
CA ALA A 55 8.54 -26.88 -1.56
C ALA A 55 9.41 -26.01 -2.49
N GLY A 56 9.17 -24.70 -2.56
CA GLY A 56 9.89 -23.78 -3.44
C GLY A 56 9.65 -24.01 -4.93
N VAL A 57 8.55 -24.69 -5.30
CA VAL A 57 8.17 -24.95 -6.71
C VAL A 57 7.52 -23.70 -7.32
N VAL A 58 6.77 -22.95 -6.51
CA VAL A 58 6.04 -21.74 -6.93
C VAL A 58 6.46 -20.56 -6.07
N SER A 59 6.73 -19.42 -6.71
CA SER A 59 7.02 -18.15 -6.03
C SER A 59 5.74 -17.55 -5.44
N LEU A 60 5.88 -16.81 -4.33
CA LEU A 60 4.78 -16.11 -3.65
C LEU A 60 3.98 -15.18 -4.59
N HIS A 61 4.66 -14.57 -5.56
CA HIS A 61 4.12 -13.53 -6.45
C HIS A 61 3.70 -14.05 -7.83
N ALA A 62 3.92 -15.35 -8.10
CA ALA A 62 3.62 -15.96 -9.40
C ALA A 62 2.11 -15.97 -9.69
N ARG A 63 1.74 -15.77 -10.94
CA ARG A 63 0.36 -15.95 -11.40
C ARG A 63 0.00 -17.41 -11.51
N VAL A 64 -0.97 -17.86 -10.76
CA VAL A 64 -1.45 -19.25 -10.75
C VAL A 64 -2.97 -19.31 -10.90
N LYS A 65 -3.47 -20.47 -11.31
CA LYS A 65 -4.90 -20.75 -11.34
C LYS A 65 -5.22 -21.70 -10.19
N VAL A 66 -6.18 -21.33 -9.36
CA VAL A 66 -6.55 -22.13 -8.18
C VAL A 66 -8.05 -22.30 -8.14
N ARG A 67 -8.48 -23.54 -7.93
CA ARG A 67 -9.88 -23.84 -7.66
C ARG A 67 -10.15 -23.68 -6.17
N MET A 68 -11.04 -22.74 -5.84
CA MET A 68 -11.44 -22.47 -4.47
C MET A 68 -12.57 -23.40 -4.00
N PRO A 69 -12.82 -23.49 -2.68
CA PRO A 69 -13.88 -24.34 -2.12
C PRO A 69 -15.30 -24.00 -2.63
N ASP A 70 -15.51 -22.78 -3.12
CA ASP A 70 -16.77 -22.35 -3.78
C ASP A 70 -16.99 -22.99 -5.17
N GLY A 71 -16.03 -23.78 -5.65
CA GLY A 71 -16.08 -24.46 -6.94
C GLY A 71 -15.60 -23.64 -8.13
N HIS A 72 -15.32 -22.34 -7.93
CA HIS A 72 -14.80 -21.45 -8.97
C HIS A 72 -13.29 -21.50 -9.09
N THR A 73 -12.79 -21.32 -10.32
CA THR A 73 -11.36 -21.23 -10.59
C THR A 73 -10.98 -19.76 -10.74
N TYR A 74 -10.04 -19.30 -9.91
CA TYR A 74 -9.55 -17.92 -9.91
C TYR A 74 -8.13 -17.84 -10.46
N ASN A 75 -7.85 -16.75 -11.20
CA ASN A 75 -6.50 -16.33 -11.48
C ASN A 75 -6.02 -15.51 -10.26
N THR A 76 -4.96 -15.96 -9.62
CA THR A 76 -4.51 -15.39 -8.33
C THR A 76 -3.01 -15.60 -8.14
N THR A 77 -2.50 -15.27 -6.96
CA THR A 77 -1.13 -15.57 -6.55
C THR A 77 -1.13 -16.43 -5.28
N PRO A 78 -0.09 -17.23 -5.04
CA PRO A 78 0.04 -18.00 -3.79
C PRO A 78 -0.15 -17.15 -2.54
N GLY A 79 0.41 -15.92 -2.52
CA GLY A 79 0.23 -15.00 -1.40
C GLY A 79 -1.22 -14.64 -1.12
N ARG A 80 -2.05 -14.43 -2.15
CA ARG A 80 -3.49 -14.16 -1.97
C ARG A 80 -4.26 -15.39 -1.48
N VAL A 81 -3.83 -16.58 -1.91
CA VAL A 81 -4.39 -17.84 -1.42
C VAL A 81 -4.11 -18.02 0.07
N LEU A 82 -2.87 -17.75 0.52
CA LEU A 82 -2.53 -17.79 1.95
C LEU A 82 -3.35 -16.80 2.78
N VAL A 83 -3.63 -15.59 2.25
CA VAL A 83 -4.55 -14.65 2.92
C VAL A 83 -5.97 -15.20 3.00
N SER A 84 -6.42 -15.98 2.02
CA SER A 84 -7.77 -16.57 2.07
C SER A 84 -7.99 -17.53 3.23
N ASP A 85 -6.94 -18.16 3.72
CA ASP A 85 -7.00 -19.14 4.81
C ASP A 85 -7.39 -18.50 6.17
N ILE A 86 -7.14 -17.20 6.31
CA ILE A 86 -7.53 -16.46 7.52
C ILE A 86 -8.92 -15.82 7.42
N LEU A 87 -9.57 -15.90 6.23
CA LEU A 87 -10.89 -15.29 6.04
C LEU A 87 -11.98 -16.07 6.78
N PRO A 88 -12.97 -15.37 7.36
CA PRO A 88 -14.21 -16.01 7.80
C PRO A 88 -14.94 -16.65 6.62
N GLU A 89 -15.55 -17.82 6.84
CA GLU A 89 -16.26 -18.62 5.82
C GLU A 89 -17.32 -17.85 5.00
N LYS A 90 -17.90 -16.79 5.58
CA LYS A 90 -18.93 -15.99 4.93
C LYS A 90 -18.41 -14.96 3.95
N LEU A 91 -17.10 -14.70 3.95
CA LEU A 91 -16.50 -13.72 3.06
C LEU A 91 -16.03 -14.37 1.75
N SER A 92 -16.39 -13.75 0.62
CA SER A 92 -15.91 -14.18 -0.69
C SER A 92 -14.40 -13.94 -0.84
N PHE A 93 -13.76 -14.83 -1.59
CA PHE A 93 -12.35 -14.70 -1.99
C PHE A 93 -12.06 -13.40 -2.77
N ASP A 94 -13.05 -12.84 -3.46
CA ASP A 94 -12.90 -11.61 -4.24
C ASP A 94 -12.40 -10.41 -3.43
N PHE A 95 -12.67 -10.39 -2.12
CA PHE A 95 -12.16 -9.32 -1.24
C PHE A 95 -10.64 -9.31 -1.09
N VAL A 96 -10.01 -10.47 -1.25
CA VAL A 96 -8.54 -10.63 -1.10
C VAL A 96 -7.83 -10.92 -2.42
N ASN A 97 -8.56 -11.23 -3.49
CA ASN A 97 -7.97 -11.43 -4.82
C ASN A 97 -7.55 -10.11 -5.49
N CYS A 98 -6.95 -9.23 -4.71
CA CYS A 98 -6.39 -7.95 -5.15
C CYS A 98 -5.18 -7.61 -4.29
N VAL A 99 -4.41 -6.62 -4.71
CA VAL A 99 -3.33 -6.09 -3.88
C VAL A 99 -3.92 -5.43 -2.62
N LEU A 100 -3.51 -5.89 -1.45
CA LEU A 100 -4.00 -5.40 -0.16
C LEU A 100 -3.34 -4.07 0.21
N THR A 101 -3.90 -2.99 -0.33
CA THR A 101 -3.59 -1.63 0.10
C THR A 101 -4.38 -1.28 1.37
N LYS A 102 -4.00 -0.22 2.07
CA LYS A 102 -4.73 0.30 3.24
C LYS A 102 -6.23 0.46 2.97
N LYS A 103 -6.61 0.93 1.77
CA LYS A 103 -8.01 1.11 1.34
C LYS A 103 -8.74 -0.23 1.21
N ASN A 104 -8.09 -1.23 0.60
CA ASN A 104 -8.68 -2.55 0.40
C ASN A 104 -8.81 -3.30 1.73
N ILE A 105 -7.83 -3.18 2.63
CA ILE A 105 -7.89 -3.73 3.99
C ILE A 105 -9.04 -3.11 4.78
N ALA A 106 -9.22 -1.79 4.71
CA ALA A 106 -10.35 -1.12 5.37
C ALA A 106 -11.70 -1.61 4.83
N ARG A 107 -11.81 -1.84 3.50
CA ARG A 107 -13.01 -2.41 2.87
C ARG A 107 -13.26 -3.84 3.35
N LEU A 108 -12.21 -4.67 3.44
CA LEU A 108 -12.28 -6.05 3.94
C LEU A 108 -12.77 -6.09 5.39
N VAL A 109 -12.17 -5.29 6.28
CA VAL A 109 -12.57 -5.20 7.70
C VAL A 109 -14.01 -4.71 7.84
N GLY A 110 -14.42 -3.73 7.04
CA GLY A 110 -15.80 -3.25 7.01
C GLY A 110 -16.81 -4.29 6.55
N ALA A 111 -16.48 -5.12 5.55
CA ALA A 111 -17.29 -6.25 5.11
C ALA A 111 -17.37 -7.33 6.18
N ALA A 112 -16.23 -7.72 6.77
CA ALA A 112 -16.18 -8.68 7.86
C ALA A 112 -17.08 -8.28 9.04
N TYR A 113 -17.08 -7.01 9.40
CA TYR A 113 -17.93 -6.50 10.49
C TYR A 113 -19.42 -6.65 10.17
N ARG A 114 -19.84 -6.31 8.95
CA ARG A 114 -21.25 -6.37 8.54
C ARG A 114 -21.76 -7.82 8.41
N ASP A 115 -20.95 -8.69 7.81
CA ASP A 115 -21.40 -10.01 7.38
C ASP A 115 -21.10 -11.10 8.42
N CYS A 116 -20.01 -10.95 9.20
CA CYS A 116 -19.55 -11.94 10.16
C CYS A 116 -19.65 -11.50 11.62
N GLY A 117 -19.87 -10.21 11.88
CA GLY A 117 -20.01 -9.63 13.22
C GLY A 117 -18.70 -9.37 13.94
N ILE A 118 -18.79 -8.79 15.15
CA ILE A 118 -17.68 -8.22 15.92
C ILE A 118 -16.56 -9.24 16.18
N LYS A 119 -16.91 -10.43 16.70
CA LYS A 119 -15.93 -11.45 17.12
C LYS A 119 -15.08 -11.93 15.95
N ALA A 120 -15.71 -12.24 14.83
CA ALA A 120 -14.99 -12.69 13.62
C ALA A 120 -14.07 -11.60 13.07
N THR A 121 -14.51 -10.34 13.11
CA THR A 121 -13.71 -9.18 12.66
C THR A 121 -12.47 -8.98 13.53
N VAL A 122 -12.57 -9.11 14.85
CA VAL A 122 -11.42 -8.98 15.74
C VAL A 122 -10.39 -10.09 15.47
N ILE A 123 -10.85 -11.33 15.32
CA ILE A 123 -9.98 -12.47 15.00
C ILE A 123 -9.31 -12.27 13.64
N LEU A 124 -10.05 -11.80 12.64
CA LEU A 124 -9.48 -11.47 11.32
C LEU A 124 -8.40 -10.40 11.43
N CYS A 125 -8.66 -9.30 12.15
CA CYS A 125 -7.68 -8.23 12.34
C CYS A 125 -6.41 -8.72 13.06
N ASP A 126 -6.53 -9.60 14.06
CA ASP A 126 -5.39 -10.18 14.75
C ASP A 126 -4.56 -11.06 13.80
N ARG A 127 -5.20 -11.92 13.03
CA ARG A 127 -4.52 -12.78 12.04
C ARG A 127 -3.86 -11.96 10.92
N LEU A 128 -4.53 -10.91 10.42
CA LEU A 128 -3.94 -9.97 9.44
C LEU A 128 -2.71 -9.26 10.02
N LYS A 129 -2.74 -8.89 11.30
CA LYS A 129 -1.61 -8.29 11.99
C LYS A 129 -0.42 -9.24 12.05
N ASP A 130 -0.64 -10.48 12.51
CA ASP A 130 0.44 -11.47 12.66
C ASP A 130 1.07 -11.81 11.31
N MET A 131 0.24 -12.08 10.29
CA MET A 131 0.68 -12.33 8.93
C MET A 131 1.40 -11.12 8.31
N GLY A 132 0.88 -9.90 8.52
CA GLY A 132 1.49 -8.69 8.01
C GLY A 132 2.88 -8.46 8.58
N TYR A 133 3.11 -8.67 9.87
CA TYR A 133 4.44 -8.55 10.47
C TYR A 133 5.40 -9.64 9.99
N GLU A 134 4.93 -10.87 9.87
CA GLU A 134 5.74 -11.98 9.36
C GLU A 134 6.25 -11.68 7.94
N PHE A 135 5.34 -11.30 7.03
CA PHE A 135 5.72 -11.01 5.65
C PHE A 135 6.46 -9.68 5.49
N ALA A 136 6.27 -8.69 6.34
CA ALA A 136 7.11 -7.50 6.39
C ALA A 136 8.57 -7.85 6.76
N THR A 137 8.76 -8.77 7.69
CA THR A 137 10.08 -9.26 8.08
C THR A 137 10.73 -10.06 6.95
N ARG A 138 9.98 -10.94 6.29
CA ARG A 138 10.47 -11.71 5.13
C ARG A 138 10.79 -10.83 3.94
N ALA A 139 10.02 -9.79 3.70
CA ALA A 139 10.23 -8.85 2.62
C ALA A 139 11.54 -8.07 2.76
N GLY A 140 12.00 -7.80 4.01
CA GLY A 140 13.25 -7.11 4.28
C GLY A 140 13.35 -5.72 3.65
N VAL A 141 12.21 -5.01 3.44
CA VAL A 141 12.19 -3.72 2.77
C VAL A 141 12.93 -2.68 3.59
N THR A 142 13.92 -2.04 2.98
CA THR A 142 14.74 -0.99 3.58
C THR A 142 14.68 0.24 2.68
N ILE A 143 14.56 1.43 3.28
CA ILE A 143 14.61 2.71 2.57
C ILE A 143 15.82 3.47 3.07
N GLY A 144 16.76 3.77 2.17
CA GLY A 144 17.93 4.58 2.44
C GLY A 144 17.72 6.05 2.03
N VAL A 145 18.49 6.97 2.62
CA VAL A 145 18.45 8.39 2.21
C VAL A 145 18.85 8.56 0.74
N LYS A 146 19.65 7.65 0.19
CA LYS A 146 20.09 7.67 -1.20
C LYS A 146 18.97 7.33 -2.19
N ASP A 147 17.93 6.64 -1.74
CA ASP A 147 16.78 6.23 -2.58
C ASP A 147 15.79 7.39 -2.77
N LEU A 148 15.97 8.48 -1.99
CA LEU A 148 15.20 9.70 -2.13
C LEU A 148 15.96 10.68 -3.04
N THR A 149 15.72 10.59 -4.34
CA THR A 149 16.30 11.51 -5.33
C THR A 149 15.69 12.90 -5.17
N ILE A 150 16.54 13.94 -5.25
CA ILE A 150 16.09 15.33 -5.19
C ILE A 150 15.77 15.78 -6.63
N PRO A 151 14.52 16.13 -6.95
CA PRO A 151 14.14 16.54 -8.29
C PRO A 151 14.92 17.79 -8.73
N GLU A 152 15.39 17.81 -9.96
CA GLU A 152 16.04 18.99 -10.54
C GLU A 152 15.08 20.19 -10.61
N SER A 153 13.80 19.93 -10.84
CA SER A 153 12.72 20.92 -10.86
C SER A 153 12.53 21.66 -9.54
N LYS A 154 13.01 21.12 -8.41
CA LYS A 154 12.92 21.72 -7.07
C LYS A 154 13.46 23.17 -7.05
N LYS A 155 14.58 23.43 -7.72
CA LYS A 155 15.18 24.78 -7.76
C LYS A 155 14.26 25.78 -8.43
N HIS A 156 13.60 25.36 -9.51
CA HIS A 156 12.65 26.22 -10.25
C HIS A 156 11.39 26.50 -9.44
N ILE A 157 10.82 25.49 -8.78
CA ILE A 157 9.64 25.65 -7.94
C ILE A 157 9.93 26.61 -6.79
N LEU A 158 11.08 26.44 -6.12
CA LEU A 158 11.47 27.31 -5.01
C LEU A 158 11.72 28.74 -5.46
N ALA A 159 12.38 28.96 -6.61
CA ALA A 159 12.66 30.29 -7.13
C ALA A 159 11.34 31.02 -7.52
N ALA A 160 10.41 30.33 -8.14
CA ALA A 160 9.09 30.89 -8.47
C ALA A 160 8.29 31.24 -7.21
N SER A 161 8.27 30.35 -6.22
CA SER A 161 7.57 30.59 -4.95
C SER A 161 8.20 31.72 -4.14
N GLN A 162 9.53 31.85 -4.18
CA GLN A 162 10.23 32.97 -3.52
C GLN A 162 9.88 34.31 -4.18
N ALA A 163 9.83 34.39 -5.53
CA ALA A 163 9.42 35.61 -6.22
C ALA A 163 8.00 36.02 -5.86
N GLU A 164 7.06 35.05 -5.74
CA GLU A 164 5.67 35.30 -5.32
C GLU A 164 5.60 35.82 -3.87
N VAL A 165 6.43 35.29 -2.99
CA VAL A 165 6.54 35.77 -1.60
C VAL A 165 7.09 37.19 -1.56
N ASP A 166 8.11 37.51 -2.37
CA ASP A 166 8.69 38.85 -2.44
C ASP A 166 7.66 39.87 -2.94
N ASP A 167 6.82 39.51 -3.93
CA ASP A 167 5.70 40.36 -4.39
C ASP A 167 4.66 40.62 -3.29
N ILE A 168 4.32 39.58 -2.51
CA ILE A 168 3.41 39.71 -1.36
C ILE A 168 4.03 40.64 -0.30
N GLU A 169 5.34 40.57 -0.10
CA GLU A 169 6.07 41.45 0.82
C GLU A 169 6.06 42.92 0.36
N HIS A 170 6.21 43.17 -0.95
CA HIS A 170 6.08 44.51 -1.53
C HIS A 170 4.66 45.06 -1.32
N GLN A 171 3.60 44.27 -1.63
CA GLN A 171 2.20 44.67 -1.39
C GLN A 171 1.94 45.04 0.07
N TYR A 172 2.57 44.34 1.01
CA TYR A 172 2.47 44.67 2.42
C TYR A 172 3.19 45.98 2.77
N ARG A 173 4.38 46.20 2.24
CA ARG A 173 5.15 47.46 2.45
C ARG A 173 4.44 48.67 1.88
N ASP A 174 3.76 48.51 0.76
CA ASP A 174 2.95 49.53 0.10
C ASP A 174 1.61 49.78 0.82
N GLY A 175 1.30 49.01 1.87
CA GLY A 175 0.06 49.14 2.65
C GLY A 175 -1.20 48.62 1.97
N ILE A 176 -1.05 47.82 0.88
CA ILE A 176 -2.19 47.28 0.11
C ILE A 176 -2.86 46.13 0.87
N ILE A 177 -2.08 45.33 1.62
CA ILE A 177 -2.55 44.18 2.36
C ILE A 177 -2.25 44.29 3.85
N THR A 178 -3.08 43.66 4.68
CA THR A 178 -2.90 43.61 6.13
C THR A 178 -1.85 42.55 6.51
N ARG A 179 -1.32 42.65 7.75
CA ARG A 179 -0.37 41.67 8.29
C ARG A 179 -0.92 40.24 8.28
N THR A 180 -2.21 40.08 8.57
CA THR A 180 -2.86 38.76 8.60
C THR A 180 -3.00 38.18 7.19
N GLU A 181 -3.37 39.02 6.22
CA GLU A 181 -3.46 38.59 4.81
C GLU A 181 -2.08 38.22 4.26
N LYS A 182 -1.02 39.00 4.55
CA LYS A 182 0.35 38.64 4.19
C LYS A 182 0.70 37.24 4.72
N TYR A 183 0.46 37.00 6.03
CA TYR A 183 0.78 35.72 6.65
C TYR A 183 0.05 34.56 5.97
N ASN A 184 -1.24 34.70 5.75
CA ASN A 184 -2.03 33.65 5.10
C ASN A 184 -1.56 33.37 3.67
N LYS A 185 -1.36 34.40 2.86
CA LYS A 185 -0.85 34.26 1.49
C LYS A 185 0.52 33.58 1.43
N VAL A 186 1.47 33.96 2.31
CA VAL A 186 2.80 33.34 2.36
C VAL A 186 2.70 31.87 2.77
N VAL A 187 1.85 31.52 3.74
CA VAL A 187 1.62 30.12 4.13
C VAL A 187 1.04 29.32 2.96
N ASP A 188 0.09 29.88 2.23
CA ASP A 188 -0.52 29.22 1.07
C ASP A 188 0.52 28.96 -0.04
N VAL A 189 1.38 29.94 -0.35
CA VAL A 189 2.45 29.79 -1.35
C VAL A 189 3.41 28.64 -0.95
N TRP A 190 3.88 28.62 0.31
CA TRP A 190 4.80 27.58 0.76
C TRP A 190 4.12 26.21 0.88
N THR A 191 2.85 26.17 1.23
CA THR A 191 2.08 24.91 1.25
C THR A 191 1.97 24.33 -0.16
N LYS A 192 1.65 25.16 -1.16
CA LYS A 192 1.62 24.78 -2.55
C LYS A 192 2.98 24.30 -3.05
N ALA A 193 4.05 25.08 -2.78
CA ALA A 193 5.40 24.70 -3.15
C ALA A 193 5.82 23.33 -2.57
N THR A 194 5.44 23.04 -1.34
CA THR A 194 5.70 21.75 -0.68
C THR A 194 4.97 20.61 -1.39
N GLN A 195 3.70 20.84 -1.78
CA GLN A 195 2.90 19.85 -2.53
C GLN A 195 3.50 19.59 -3.92
N ASP A 196 3.88 20.65 -4.64
CA ASP A 196 4.44 20.55 -5.98
C ASP A 196 5.79 19.80 -5.96
N VAL A 197 6.69 20.11 -5.01
CA VAL A 197 7.96 19.40 -4.84
C VAL A 197 7.71 17.92 -4.48
N SER A 198 6.75 17.64 -3.60
CA SER A 198 6.40 16.25 -3.23
C SER A 198 5.82 15.47 -4.40
N ALA A 199 5.01 16.11 -5.25
CA ALA A 199 4.45 15.49 -6.44
C ALA A 199 5.54 15.14 -7.47
N GLU A 200 6.47 16.06 -7.73
CA GLU A 200 7.60 15.81 -8.64
C GLU A 200 8.55 14.72 -8.10
N MET A 201 8.85 14.74 -6.80
CA MET A 201 9.65 13.68 -6.18
C MET A 201 9.00 12.30 -6.34
N ASN A 202 7.70 12.18 -6.06
CA ASN A 202 6.98 10.93 -6.24
C ASN A 202 6.95 10.46 -7.70
N LYS A 203 6.89 11.39 -8.64
CA LYS A 203 6.94 11.09 -10.07
C LYS A 203 8.31 10.57 -10.49
N GLU A 204 9.41 11.20 -10.03
CA GLU A 204 10.77 10.72 -10.29
C GLU A 204 11.00 9.34 -9.69
N ILE A 205 10.65 9.13 -8.41
CA ILE A 205 10.75 7.81 -7.77
C ILE A 205 10.01 6.74 -8.57
N SER A 206 8.79 7.05 -9.04
CA SER A 206 8.01 6.10 -9.86
C SER A 206 8.67 5.81 -11.21
N THR A 207 9.40 6.76 -11.78
CA THR A 207 10.13 6.61 -13.03
C THR A 207 11.42 5.81 -12.83
N ASP A 208 12.14 6.08 -11.74
CA ASP A 208 13.38 5.36 -11.39
C ASP A 208 13.13 3.88 -11.11
N ILE A 209 12.01 3.54 -10.47
CA ILE A 209 11.61 2.13 -10.26
C ILE A 209 11.47 1.39 -11.59
N LEU A 210 11.05 2.06 -12.65
CA LEU A 210 10.90 1.47 -13.98
C LEU A 210 12.21 1.38 -14.77
N THR A 211 13.20 2.19 -14.41
CA THR A 211 14.48 2.32 -15.14
C THR A 211 15.69 1.78 -14.37
N ASP A 212 15.55 1.42 -13.10
CA ASP A 212 16.65 0.90 -12.30
C ASP A 212 16.99 -0.54 -12.72
N PRO A 213 18.17 -0.80 -13.33
CA PRO A 213 18.60 -2.15 -13.69
C PRO A 213 18.76 -3.07 -12.46
N ARG A 214 18.91 -2.52 -11.25
CA ARG A 214 18.94 -3.29 -10.01
C ARG A 214 17.59 -3.94 -9.66
N SER A 215 16.49 -3.43 -10.18
CA SER A 215 15.18 -4.10 -10.07
C SER A 215 15.12 -5.37 -10.92
N GLU A 216 15.95 -5.49 -11.95
CA GLU A 216 16.11 -6.68 -12.79
C GLU A 216 17.18 -7.65 -12.26
N GLU A 217 18.22 -7.16 -11.58
CA GLU A 217 19.28 -8.02 -11.00
C GLU A 217 18.75 -8.89 -9.86
N HIS A 218 17.83 -8.40 -9.03
CA HIS A 218 17.20 -9.23 -8.01
C HIS A 218 16.32 -10.35 -8.56
N THR A 219 15.91 -10.27 -9.82
CA THR A 219 15.21 -11.36 -10.53
C THR A 219 16.18 -12.38 -11.15
N SER A 220 17.44 -12.01 -11.42
CA SER A 220 18.43 -12.89 -12.03
C SER A 220 19.33 -13.64 -11.02
N GLU A 221 19.50 -13.14 -9.79
CA GLU A 221 20.24 -13.82 -8.73
C GLU A 221 19.45 -14.95 -8.03
N LEU A 222 18.16 -15.10 -8.34
CA LEU A 222 17.30 -16.18 -7.86
C LEU A 222 17.06 -17.28 -8.93
N GLN A 223 17.81 -17.26 -10.04
CA GLN A 223 17.94 -18.38 -10.98
C GLN A 223 19.13 -19.23 -10.57
#